data_822d7ef5e96e45442372de3c7ef476e7
#
_entry.id   822d7ef5e96e45442372de3c7ef476e7
#
_cell.length_a   1.000
_cell.length_b   1.000
_cell.length_c   1.000
_cell.angle_alpha   90.00
_cell.angle_beta   90.00
_cell.angle_gamma   90.00
#
_symmetry.space_group_name_H-M   'P 1'
#
loop_
_entity.id
_entity.type
_entity.pdbx_description
1 polymer ?
#
loop_
_entity_poly.entity_id
_entity_poly.type
_entity_poly.pdbx_seq_one_letter_code
_entity_poly.pdbx_strand_id
1 'polypeptide(L)'
;MFASVLSAAIFGVEVCPVQVEADVSNGLPSFIMVGFPSAQVKEAQERVRTALKNNGYQFPPKRITVNFAPADMKKEGAGFDVPVAAAVLAAFEMISPQVVSRVMMAGEIGLDGEIHEISGILPIVLCARSLGSRFCVVPYENLKEGRLIRDVPVAGVKNLRELVECLKNPEPYLKREIQEEIPSIINTDMGMDFSDIEGQEGAKRAAEIAVSGFHNLLLIGPPGTGKTMLARRLPTIMPGLGFEEKLELTRIYSIAGLLSREHPLIDERPFRSPHHTSTPQAIAGGGRNPRPGEITLAHKGVLFLDEMPEFFRASLELLRQPMEDKVIQIARASGTYNFPADFMLCAAMNPCPCGYYPDLNRCTCTAGEITHYMGKISRPLLDRIDISTEVPPVSFSQLHCGRKGENSAAIRKRVEKVQKIQEERYKDEKINFNGQLKSSLIDKFCPLTDSASRLLARAFEKIAFSARSYHRILKVARTIADMEGEEMIAGHHIGEALSYRAFDKDSVIK
;
A
#
# COMPACT_ATOMS: atom_id res chain seq x y z
N MET A 1 -43.77 10.98 -0.92
CA MET A 1 -43.25 10.21 0.23
C MET A 1 -41.75 10.18 0.11
N PHE A 2 -41.01 10.60 1.15
CA PHE A 2 -39.58 10.81 1.12
C PHE A 2 -38.86 9.87 2.10
N ALA A 3 -37.72 9.29 1.68
CA ALA A 3 -36.86 8.53 2.54
C ALA A 3 -35.38 8.81 2.17
N SER A 4 -34.48 8.72 3.13
CA SER A 4 -33.04 8.92 2.95
C SER A 4 -32.25 7.80 3.62
N VAL A 5 -31.22 7.31 2.96
CA VAL A 5 -30.32 6.23 3.39
C VAL A 5 -28.88 6.71 3.28
N LEU A 6 -28.03 6.33 4.21
CA LEU A 6 -26.61 6.62 4.13
C LEU A 6 -25.87 5.56 3.28
N SER A 7 -24.99 6.04 2.42
CA SER A 7 -24.03 5.26 1.66
C SER A 7 -22.70 6.02 1.56
N ALA A 8 -21.75 5.53 0.80
CA ALA A 8 -20.49 6.23 0.59
C ALA A 8 -19.92 5.98 -0.82
N ALA A 9 -19.22 6.97 -1.34
CA ALA A 9 -18.45 6.89 -2.58
C ALA A 9 -16.96 6.86 -2.29
N ILE A 10 -16.22 6.06 -3.04
CA ILE A 10 -14.77 5.91 -2.89
C ILE A 10 -14.07 6.78 -3.94
N PHE A 11 -13.15 7.64 -3.47
CA PHE A 11 -12.31 8.52 -4.28
C PHE A 11 -10.84 8.25 -4.01
N GLY A 12 -10.19 7.48 -4.87
CA GLY A 12 -8.83 7.02 -4.58
C GLY A 12 -8.81 6.14 -3.33
N VAL A 13 -8.23 6.62 -2.23
CA VAL A 13 -8.29 5.98 -0.90
C VAL A 13 -9.20 6.71 0.08
N GLU A 14 -9.77 7.84 -0.31
CA GLU A 14 -10.71 8.61 0.50
C GLU A 14 -12.13 8.12 0.30
N VAL A 15 -12.95 8.29 1.32
CA VAL A 15 -14.36 7.92 1.28
C VAL A 15 -15.20 9.12 1.66
N CYS A 16 -16.15 9.40 0.80
CA CYS A 16 -17.07 10.52 0.98
C CYS A 16 -18.49 10.01 1.24
N PRO A 17 -19.15 10.48 2.30
CA PRO A 17 -20.52 10.09 2.57
C PRO A 17 -21.45 10.53 1.44
N VAL A 18 -22.41 9.67 1.12
CA VAL A 18 -23.46 9.93 0.12
C VAL A 18 -24.81 9.67 0.76
N GLN A 19 -25.70 10.64 0.70
CA GLN A 19 -27.10 10.44 1.01
C GLN A 19 -27.84 10.00 -0.25
N VAL A 20 -28.46 8.82 -0.17
CA VAL A 20 -29.35 8.30 -1.22
C VAL A 20 -30.79 8.59 -0.80
N GLU A 21 -31.40 9.55 -1.48
CA GLU A 21 -32.74 10.06 -1.19
C GLU A 21 -33.71 9.54 -2.24
N ALA A 22 -34.81 8.99 -1.80
CA ALA A 22 -35.88 8.55 -2.70
C ALA A 22 -37.18 9.35 -2.43
N ASP A 23 -37.75 9.90 -3.46
CA ASP A 23 -39.09 10.51 -3.43
C ASP A 23 -40.04 9.76 -4.36
N VAL A 24 -41.23 9.46 -3.83
CA VAL A 24 -42.32 8.82 -4.56
C VAL A 24 -43.50 9.81 -4.63
N SER A 25 -43.81 10.27 -5.83
CA SER A 25 -44.85 11.24 -6.12
C SER A 25 -45.86 10.75 -7.17
N ASN A 26 -47.03 11.36 -7.21
CA ASN A 26 -48.03 11.10 -8.24
C ASN A 26 -47.56 11.69 -9.57
N GLY A 27 -47.79 10.96 -10.67
CA GLY A 27 -47.38 11.38 -12.01
C GLY A 27 -47.22 10.22 -12.96
N LEU A 28 -46.73 10.50 -14.18
CA LEU A 28 -46.41 9.45 -15.14
C LEU A 28 -45.34 8.50 -14.54
N PRO A 29 -45.58 7.19 -14.62
CA PRO A 29 -44.64 6.21 -14.08
C PRO A 29 -43.26 6.41 -14.65
N SER A 30 -42.29 6.70 -13.80
CA SER A 30 -40.90 6.90 -14.19
C SER A 30 -39.98 6.57 -13.02
N PHE A 31 -38.76 6.13 -13.32
CA PHE A 31 -37.69 5.99 -12.33
C PHE A 31 -36.51 6.82 -12.80
N ILE A 32 -36.18 7.88 -12.09
CA ILE A 32 -35.17 8.87 -12.49
C ILE A 32 -34.08 8.93 -11.41
N MET A 33 -32.81 8.91 -11.82
CA MET A 33 -31.65 9.10 -10.95
C MET A 33 -30.95 10.42 -11.24
N VAL A 34 -30.73 11.24 -10.21
CA VAL A 34 -30.07 12.55 -10.26
C VAL A 34 -28.95 12.64 -9.22
N GLY A 35 -28.16 13.72 -9.20
CA GLY A 35 -27.05 13.89 -8.25
C GLY A 35 -25.72 13.33 -8.78
N PHE A 36 -25.50 13.44 -10.09
CA PHE A 36 -24.27 13.08 -10.80
C PHE A 36 -23.87 11.59 -10.73
N PRO A 37 -24.84 10.65 -10.92
CA PRO A 37 -24.51 9.23 -11.04
C PRO A 37 -23.76 8.94 -12.36
N SER A 38 -22.78 8.01 -12.32
CA SER A 38 -22.13 7.47 -13.53
C SER A 38 -23.13 6.62 -14.34
N ALA A 39 -22.74 6.24 -15.57
CA ALA A 39 -23.55 5.31 -16.36
C ALA A 39 -23.82 3.99 -15.59
N GLN A 40 -22.79 3.44 -14.95
CA GLN A 40 -22.87 2.21 -14.14
C GLN A 40 -23.87 2.36 -12.97
N VAL A 41 -23.88 3.51 -12.27
CA VAL A 41 -24.84 3.76 -11.19
C VAL A 41 -26.25 3.96 -11.76
N LYS A 42 -26.41 4.55 -12.96
CA LYS A 42 -27.72 4.65 -13.61
C LYS A 42 -28.31 3.30 -13.99
N GLU A 43 -27.48 2.32 -14.33
CA GLU A 43 -27.92 0.94 -14.59
C GLU A 43 -28.57 0.28 -13.36
N ALA A 44 -28.22 0.72 -12.14
CA ALA A 44 -28.86 0.28 -10.91
C ALA A 44 -30.40 0.48 -10.94
N GLN A 45 -30.89 1.46 -11.70
CA GLN A 45 -32.33 1.69 -11.89
C GLN A 45 -33.04 0.42 -12.38
N GLU A 46 -32.54 -0.19 -13.44
CA GLU A 46 -33.15 -1.39 -14.02
C GLU A 46 -32.88 -2.64 -13.18
N ARG A 47 -31.66 -2.77 -12.61
CA ARG A 47 -31.35 -3.89 -11.70
C ARG A 47 -32.24 -3.90 -10.47
N VAL A 48 -32.31 -2.79 -9.75
CA VAL A 48 -33.12 -2.67 -8.53
C VAL A 48 -34.61 -2.84 -8.84
N ARG A 49 -35.12 -2.21 -9.89
CA ARG A 49 -36.54 -2.36 -10.30
C ARG A 49 -36.88 -3.81 -10.59
N THR A 50 -36.05 -4.52 -11.35
CA THR A 50 -36.26 -5.91 -11.74
C THR A 50 -36.16 -6.84 -10.52
N ALA A 51 -35.12 -6.64 -9.69
CA ALA A 51 -34.92 -7.43 -8.49
C ALA A 51 -36.07 -7.31 -7.50
N LEU A 52 -36.55 -6.09 -7.26
CA LEU A 52 -37.70 -5.84 -6.38
C LEU A 52 -38.97 -6.53 -6.91
N LYS A 53 -39.23 -6.43 -8.24
CA LYS A 53 -40.37 -7.08 -8.88
C LYS A 53 -40.28 -8.60 -8.76
N ASN A 54 -39.13 -9.19 -9.03
CA ASN A 54 -38.90 -10.65 -9.00
C ASN A 54 -39.03 -11.22 -7.57
N ASN A 55 -38.79 -10.38 -6.54
CA ASN A 55 -38.95 -10.76 -5.12
C ASN A 55 -40.34 -10.41 -4.55
N GLY A 56 -41.32 -10.09 -5.41
CA GLY A 56 -42.72 -9.90 -5.00
C GLY A 56 -43.04 -8.52 -4.48
N TYR A 57 -42.12 -7.55 -4.55
CA TYR A 57 -42.40 -6.16 -4.20
C TYR A 57 -43.08 -5.46 -5.38
N GLN A 58 -44.38 -5.33 -5.32
CA GLN A 58 -45.17 -4.61 -6.34
C GLN A 58 -45.35 -3.17 -5.95
N PHE A 59 -44.96 -2.26 -6.84
CA PHE A 59 -45.16 -0.83 -6.66
C PHE A 59 -46.29 -0.31 -7.56
N PRO A 60 -47.19 0.54 -7.03
CA PRO A 60 -48.14 1.23 -7.87
C PRO A 60 -47.42 2.12 -8.90
N PRO A 61 -48.01 2.37 -10.08
CA PRO A 61 -47.40 3.19 -11.12
C PRO A 61 -47.28 4.64 -10.66
N LYS A 62 -46.13 4.99 -10.07
CA LYS A 62 -45.82 6.33 -9.57
C LYS A 62 -44.47 6.82 -10.15
N ARG A 63 -44.25 8.13 -10.01
CA ARG A 63 -42.94 8.72 -10.33
C ARG A 63 -41.99 8.49 -9.15
N ILE A 64 -40.87 7.81 -9.38
CA ILE A 64 -39.80 7.60 -8.41
C ILE A 64 -38.61 8.46 -8.84
N THR A 65 -38.11 9.29 -7.94
CA THR A 65 -36.88 10.07 -8.15
C THR A 65 -35.90 9.71 -7.06
N VAL A 66 -34.68 9.25 -7.46
CA VAL A 66 -33.58 8.96 -6.56
C VAL A 66 -32.50 10.01 -6.74
N ASN A 67 -32.14 10.70 -5.67
CA ASN A 67 -31.08 11.71 -5.66
C ASN A 67 -29.88 11.22 -4.83
N PHE A 68 -28.67 11.47 -5.35
CA PHE A 68 -27.42 11.18 -4.66
C PHE A 68 -26.76 12.49 -4.21
N ALA A 69 -26.89 12.85 -2.96
CA ALA A 69 -26.30 14.06 -2.39
C ALA A 69 -24.92 13.78 -1.73
N PRO A 70 -23.92 14.65 -1.91
CA PRO A 70 -23.91 15.91 -2.67
C PRO A 70 -23.78 15.68 -4.19
N ALA A 71 -24.24 16.64 -5.02
CA ALA A 71 -24.27 16.51 -6.48
C ALA A 71 -22.98 16.93 -7.19
N ASP A 72 -22.04 17.55 -6.49
CA ASP A 72 -20.74 18.03 -7.01
C ASP A 72 -19.74 16.90 -7.28
N MET A 73 -20.01 15.72 -6.76
CA MET A 73 -19.17 14.55 -6.80
C MET A 73 -19.79 13.44 -7.65
N LYS A 74 -19.04 12.84 -8.54
CA LYS A 74 -19.49 11.73 -9.37
C LYS A 74 -19.57 10.44 -8.57
N LYS A 75 -20.71 9.75 -8.58
CA LYS A 75 -20.90 8.45 -7.94
C LYS A 75 -20.58 7.34 -8.92
N GLU A 76 -19.75 6.39 -8.50
CA GLU A 76 -19.26 5.29 -9.35
C GLU A 76 -19.39 3.96 -8.61
N GLY A 77 -19.44 2.86 -9.37
CA GLY A 77 -19.53 1.51 -8.84
C GLY A 77 -20.97 1.01 -8.62
N ALA A 78 -21.10 -0.31 -8.45
CA ALA A 78 -22.40 -0.98 -8.24
C ALA A 78 -22.84 -0.99 -6.76
N GLY A 79 -22.03 -0.51 -5.84
CA GLY A 79 -22.31 -0.53 -4.40
C GLY A 79 -23.52 0.28 -3.95
N PHE A 80 -24.13 1.04 -4.86
CA PHE A 80 -25.33 1.83 -4.58
C PHE A 80 -26.66 1.10 -4.76
N ASP A 81 -26.66 -0.13 -5.27
CA ASP A 81 -27.90 -0.87 -5.54
C ASP A 81 -28.70 -1.13 -4.25
N VAL A 82 -28.01 -1.62 -3.19
CA VAL A 82 -28.62 -1.89 -1.88
C VAL A 82 -29.20 -0.62 -1.25
N PRO A 83 -28.47 0.51 -1.13
CA PRO A 83 -29.03 1.75 -0.59
C PRO A 83 -30.18 2.32 -1.43
N VAL A 84 -30.14 2.20 -2.76
CA VAL A 84 -31.24 2.60 -3.64
C VAL A 84 -32.48 1.75 -3.39
N ALA A 85 -32.34 0.42 -3.31
CA ALA A 85 -33.44 -0.49 -3.01
C ALA A 85 -34.08 -0.16 -1.65
N ALA A 86 -33.25 0.02 -0.61
CA ALA A 86 -33.71 0.37 0.72
C ALA A 86 -34.44 1.73 0.77
N ALA A 87 -33.90 2.76 0.08
CA ALA A 87 -34.52 4.08 -0.01
C ALA A 87 -35.89 4.03 -0.72
N VAL A 88 -35.98 3.27 -1.83
CA VAL A 88 -37.24 3.09 -2.57
C VAL A 88 -38.27 2.34 -1.71
N LEU A 89 -37.89 1.23 -1.06
CA LEU A 89 -38.78 0.48 -0.16
C LEU A 89 -39.25 1.34 1.02
N ALA A 90 -38.39 2.18 1.58
CA ALA A 90 -38.76 3.10 2.65
C ALA A 90 -39.67 4.24 2.17
N ALA A 91 -39.44 4.76 0.96
CA ALA A 91 -40.31 5.78 0.36
C ALA A 91 -41.73 5.23 0.02
N PHE A 92 -41.88 3.91 -0.17
CA PHE A 92 -43.17 3.23 -0.25
C PHE A 92 -43.72 2.76 1.11
N GLU A 93 -43.08 3.13 2.24
CA GLU A 93 -43.47 2.78 3.61
C GLU A 93 -43.47 1.28 3.92
N MET A 94 -42.77 0.48 3.10
CA MET A 94 -42.59 -0.95 3.36
C MET A 94 -41.57 -1.20 4.48
N ILE A 95 -40.71 -0.22 4.72
CA ILE A 95 -39.72 -0.14 5.81
C ILE A 95 -39.84 1.26 6.41
N SER A 96 -39.66 1.39 7.72
CA SER A 96 -39.74 2.73 8.37
C SER A 96 -38.59 3.65 7.88
N PRO A 97 -38.90 4.85 7.35
CA PRO A 97 -37.87 5.81 6.93
C PRO A 97 -36.94 6.24 8.07
N GLN A 98 -37.43 6.27 9.32
CA GLN A 98 -36.63 6.62 10.50
C GLN A 98 -35.55 5.56 10.83
N VAL A 99 -35.82 4.29 10.53
CA VAL A 99 -34.85 3.21 10.74
C VAL A 99 -33.70 3.34 9.75
N VAL A 100 -34.00 3.53 8.47
CA VAL A 100 -32.98 3.53 7.40
C VAL A 100 -32.10 4.77 7.38
N SER A 101 -32.57 5.90 7.90
CA SER A 101 -31.88 7.21 7.84
C SER A 101 -30.53 7.25 8.57
N ARG A 102 -30.28 6.32 9.51
CA ARG A 102 -29.04 6.21 10.29
C ARG A 102 -28.26 4.93 10.02
N VAL A 103 -28.59 4.24 8.95
CA VAL A 103 -27.93 2.98 8.57
C VAL A 103 -27.07 3.22 7.34
N MET A 104 -25.79 2.89 7.45
CA MET A 104 -24.88 2.91 6.30
C MET A 104 -25.07 1.62 5.51
N MET A 105 -25.25 1.72 4.21
CA MET A 105 -25.50 0.55 3.36
C MET A 105 -24.63 0.59 2.10
N ALA A 106 -24.17 -0.58 1.68
CA ALA A 106 -23.48 -0.77 0.41
C ALA A 106 -23.66 -2.21 -0.07
N GLY A 107 -23.75 -2.41 -1.38
CA GLY A 107 -23.85 -3.73 -2.01
C GLY A 107 -24.44 -3.65 -3.41
N GLU A 108 -24.10 -4.63 -4.23
CA GLU A 108 -24.64 -4.83 -5.58
C GLU A 108 -25.80 -5.81 -5.54
N ILE A 109 -26.84 -5.61 -6.35
CA ILE A 109 -28.01 -6.49 -6.39
C ILE A 109 -28.12 -7.15 -7.77
N GLY A 110 -28.21 -8.47 -7.79
CA GLY A 110 -28.56 -9.26 -8.96
C GLY A 110 -30.03 -9.13 -9.35
N LEU A 111 -30.39 -9.46 -10.60
CA LEU A 111 -31.78 -9.43 -11.07
C LEU A 111 -32.72 -10.40 -10.33
N ASP A 112 -32.17 -11.42 -9.72
CA ASP A 112 -32.84 -12.39 -8.85
C ASP A 112 -33.05 -11.89 -7.42
N GLY A 113 -32.38 -10.79 -7.06
CA GLY A 113 -32.39 -10.18 -5.73
C GLY A 113 -31.29 -10.68 -4.79
N GLU A 114 -30.35 -11.51 -5.26
CA GLU A 114 -29.16 -11.85 -4.51
C GLU A 114 -28.25 -10.62 -4.37
N ILE A 115 -27.60 -10.49 -3.23
CA ILE A 115 -26.70 -9.36 -2.91
C ILE A 115 -25.26 -9.86 -3.01
N HIS A 116 -24.51 -9.26 -3.93
CA HIS A 116 -23.15 -9.65 -4.27
C HIS A 116 -22.12 -8.79 -3.56
N GLU A 117 -20.94 -9.38 -3.35
CA GLU A 117 -19.78 -8.68 -2.77
C GLU A 117 -19.35 -7.47 -3.59
N ILE A 118 -18.82 -6.48 -2.89
CA ILE A 118 -18.20 -5.29 -3.50
C ILE A 118 -16.83 -5.02 -2.88
N SER A 119 -15.97 -4.35 -3.65
CA SER A 119 -14.69 -3.85 -3.14
C SER A 119 -14.89 -2.59 -2.30
N GLY A 120 -14.05 -2.39 -1.27
CA GLY A 120 -14.02 -1.16 -0.50
C GLY A 120 -15.01 -1.11 0.68
N ILE A 121 -15.37 -2.22 1.26
CA ILE A 121 -16.28 -2.25 2.43
C ILE A 121 -15.60 -1.68 3.68
N LEU A 122 -14.35 -2.02 3.96
CA LEU A 122 -13.65 -1.49 5.14
C LEU A 122 -13.65 0.07 5.18
N PRO A 123 -13.27 0.78 4.10
CA PRO A 123 -13.37 2.24 4.08
C PRO A 123 -14.79 2.76 4.25
N ILE A 124 -15.83 2.07 3.76
CA ILE A 124 -17.24 2.46 3.95
C ILE A 124 -17.63 2.32 5.44
N VAL A 125 -17.21 1.24 6.12
CA VAL A 125 -17.46 1.04 7.56
C VAL A 125 -16.70 2.08 8.41
N LEU A 126 -15.48 2.46 8.02
CA LEU A 126 -14.74 3.55 8.66
C LEU A 126 -15.48 4.90 8.51
N CYS A 127 -16.07 5.16 7.35
CA CYS A 127 -16.92 6.32 7.13
C CYS A 127 -18.18 6.29 8.02
N ALA A 128 -18.82 5.13 8.15
CA ALA A 128 -19.96 4.94 9.06
C ALA A 128 -19.59 5.25 10.52
N ARG A 129 -18.38 4.84 10.97
CA ARG A 129 -17.85 5.17 12.31
C ARG A 129 -17.77 6.68 12.51
N SER A 130 -17.18 7.39 11.53
CA SER A 130 -17.02 8.85 11.62
C SER A 130 -18.34 9.62 11.67
N LEU A 131 -19.39 9.08 11.05
CA LEU A 131 -20.73 9.66 11.02
C LEU A 131 -21.61 9.25 12.22
N GLY A 132 -21.15 8.35 13.07
CA GLY A 132 -21.95 7.81 14.17
C GLY A 132 -23.17 7.03 13.69
N SER A 133 -23.04 6.29 12.57
CA SER A 133 -24.12 5.45 12.06
C SER A 133 -24.52 4.38 13.08
N ARG A 134 -25.82 4.06 13.14
CA ARG A 134 -26.33 3.07 14.09
C ARG A 134 -25.77 1.68 13.85
N PHE A 135 -25.66 1.27 12.60
CA PHE A 135 -25.01 0.04 12.12
C PHE A 135 -24.78 0.12 10.61
N CYS A 136 -24.01 -0.84 10.07
CA CYS A 136 -23.81 -1.00 8.63
C CYS A 136 -24.52 -2.24 8.12
N VAL A 137 -25.06 -2.17 6.89
CA VAL A 137 -25.52 -3.33 6.12
C VAL A 137 -24.62 -3.52 4.93
N VAL A 138 -24.01 -4.69 4.82
CA VAL A 138 -23.06 -5.08 3.79
C VAL A 138 -23.43 -6.44 3.19
N PRO A 139 -22.93 -6.81 2.01
CA PRO A 139 -23.05 -8.17 1.51
C PRO A 139 -22.49 -9.19 2.51
N TYR A 140 -23.07 -10.37 2.60
CA TYR A 140 -22.65 -11.40 3.57
C TYR A 140 -21.18 -11.80 3.35
N GLU A 141 -20.72 -11.86 2.12
CA GLU A 141 -19.35 -12.19 1.74
C GLU A 141 -18.34 -11.18 2.29
N ASN A 142 -18.74 -9.91 2.42
CA ASN A 142 -17.92 -8.84 2.99
C ASN A 142 -18.03 -8.71 4.52
N LEU A 143 -18.82 -9.55 5.19
CA LEU A 143 -19.09 -9.40 6.64
C LEU A 143 -17.80 -9.49 7.48
N LYS A 144 -16.88 -10.41 7.13
CA LYS A 144 -15.58 -10.54 7.81
C LYS A 144 -14.75 -9.25 7.71
N GLU A 145 -14.69 -8.66 6.53
CA GLU A 145 -14.00 -7.39 6.27
C GLU A 145 -14.64 -6.24 7.08
N GLY A 146 -15.96 -6.11 7.02
CA GLY A 146 -16.70 -5.06 7.74
C GLY A 146 -16.50 -5.13 9.26
N ARG A 147 -16.44 -6.32 9.84
CA ARG A 147 -16.28 -6.55 11.29
C ARG A 147 -14.85 -6.37 11.81
N LEU A 148 -13.88 -6.05 10.96
CA LEU A 148 -12.55 -5.62 11.42
C LEU A 148 -12.64 -4.34 12.28
N ILE A 149 -13.65 -3.51 12.05
CA ILE A 149 -13.96 -2.32 12.86
C ILE A 149 -14.96 -2.69 13.95
N ARG A 150 -14.47 -2.92 15.15
CA ARG A 150 -15.29 -3.39 16.29
C ARG A 150 -16.26 -2.35 16.82
N ASP A 151 -15.98 -1.06 16.59
CA ASP A 151 -16.76 0.06 17.13
C ASP A 151 -18.08 0.29 16.38
N VAL A 152 -18.28 -0.34 15.23
CA VAL A 152 -19.48 -0.22 14.40
C VAL A 152 -20.12 -1.59 14.24
N PRO A 153 -21.38 -1.79 14.66
CA PRO A 153 -22.08 -3.04 14.39
C PRO A 153 -22.29 -3.23 12.88
N VAL A 154 -22.00 -4.43 12.37
CA VAL A 154 -22.12 -4.74 10.93
C VAL A 154 -23.01 -5.97 10.75
N ALA A 155 -24.06 -5.81 9.93
CA ALA A 155 -25.00 -6.84 9.53
C ALA A 155 -24.70 -7.30 8.09
N GLY A 156 -24.52 -8.61 7.87
CA GLY A 156 -24.35 -9.20 6.55
C GLY A 156 -25.65 -9.76 6.01
N VAL A 157 -26.01 -9.40 4.78
CA VAL A 157 -27.24 -9.86 4.11
C VAL A 157 -26.90 -10.53 2.78
N LYS A 158 -27.64 -11.59 2.42
CA LYS A 158 -27.43 -12.40 1.22
C LYS A 158 -28.34 -11.97 0.06
N ASN A 159 -29.53 -11.47 0.38
CA ASN A 159 -30.54 -11.13 -0.63
C ASN A 159 -31.49 -10.03 -0.13
N LEU A 160 -32.34 -9.55 -1.03
CA LEU A 160 -33.34 -8.50 -0.75
C LEU A 160 -34.29 -8.85 0.40
N ARG A 161 -34.67 -10.13 0.56
CA ARG A 161 -35.55 -10.54 1.64
C ARG A 161 -34.86 -10.39 2.99
N GLU A 162 -33.61 -10.88 3.11
CA GLU A 162 -32.79 -10.68 4.31
C GLU A 162 -32.54 -9.19 4.58
N LEU A 163 -32.35 -8.36 3.55
CA LEU A 163 -32.20 -6.91 3.72
C LEU A 163 -33.42 -6.30 4.41
N VAL A 164 -34.63 -6.60 3.92
CA VAL A 164 -35.87 -6.10 4.50
C VAL A 164 -36.09 -6.58 5.92
N GLU A 165 -35.83 -7.85 6.20
CA GLU A 165 -35.90 -8.45 7.53
C GLU A 165 -34.87 -7.83 8.49
N CYS A 166 -33.64 -7.65 8.05
CA CYS A 166 -32.58 -7.00 8.82
C CYS A 166 -32.94 -5.56 9.19
N LEU A 167 -33.52 -4.79 8.27
CA LEU A 167 -33.94 -3.41 8.55
C LEU A 167 -35.15 -3.34 9.51
N LYS A 168 -36.00 -4.36 9.56
CA LYS A 168 -37.10 -4.46 10.54
C LYS A 168 -36.60 -4.98 11.90
N ASN A 169 -35.72 -5.94 11.92
CA ASN A 169 -35.15 -6.56 13.11
C ASN A 169 -33.66 -6.86 12.93
N PRO A 170 -32.73 -5.93 13.26
CA PRO A 170 -31.31 -6.06 12.97
C PRO A 170 -30.56 -7.08 13.87
N GLU A 171 -31.07 -7.34 15.09
CA GLU A 171 -30.35 -8.13 16.11
C GLU A 171 -29.84 -9.51 15.63
N PRO A 172 -30.64 -10.33 14.91
CA PRO A 172 -30.18 -11.63 14.42
C PRO A 172 -29.02 -11.50 13.41
N TYR A 173 -29.02 -10.44 12.58
CA TYR A 173 -28.01 -10.19 11.55
C TYR A 173 -26.74 -9.61 12.14
N LEU A 174 -26.84 -8.76 13.17
CA LEU A 174 -25.71 -8.21 13.89
C LEU A 174 -24.96 -9.28 14.71
N LYS A 175 -25.69 -10.26 15.25
CA LYS A 175 -25.13 -11.39 16.02
C LYS A 175 -24.84 -12.63 15.18
N ARG A 176 -25.09 -12.57 13.87
CA ARG A 176 -24.88 -13.70 12.96
C ARG A 176 -23.44 -14.18 13.05
N GLU A 177 -23.24 -15.45 13.41
CA GLU A 177 -21.92 -16.05 13.40
C GLU A 177 -21.40 -16.18 11.97
N ILE A 178 -20.13 -15.85 11.79
CA ILE A 178 -19.44 -16.10 10.54
C ILE A 178 -19.06 -17.57 10.59
N GLN A 179 -19.54 -18.39 9.64
CA GLN A 179 -19.04 -19.74 9.48
C GLN A 179 -17.53 -19.65 9.24
N GLU A 180 -16.76 -20.03 10.25
CA GLU A 180 -15.33 -20.27 10.08
C GLU A 180 -15.23 -21.56 9.23
N GLU A 181 -14.98 -21.39 7.94
CA GLU A 181 -14.33 -22.45 7.19
C GLU A 181 -13.00 -22.67 7.90
N ILE A 182 -12.74 -23.94 8.32
CA ILE A 182 -11.49 -24.35 8.98
C ILE A 182 -10.37 -23.70 8.16
N PRO A 183 -9.55 -22.80 8.72
CA PRO A 183 -8.51 -22.19 7.95
C PRO A 183 -7.63 -23.32 7.44
N SER A 184 -7.64 -23.57 6.15
CA SER A 184 -6.53 -24.24 5.52
C SER A 184 -5.35 -23.37 5.91
N ILE A 185 -4.45 -23.90 6.71
CA ILE A 185 -3.18 -23.25 7.07
C ILE A 185 -2.49 -22.98 5.75
N ILE A 186 -2.85 -21.88 5.10
CA ILE A 186 -2.01 -21.29 4.10
C ILE A 186 -0.90 -20.64 4.95
N ASN A 187 0.10 -21.47 5.27
CA ASN A 187 1.41 -20.98 5.62
C ASN A 187 1.85 -20.14 4.43
N THR A 188 1.54 -18.85 4.45
CA THR A 188 2.16 -17.84 3.60
C THR A 188 3.63 -17.65 3.98
N ASP A 189 4.07 -18.30 5.04
CA ASP A 189 5.47 -18.54 5.32
C ASP A 189 5.97 -19.51 4.23
N MET A 190 6.38 -18.94 3.08
CA MET A 190 6.92 -19.70 1.94
C MET A 190 8.23 -20.42 2.31
N GLY A 191 8.48 -20.65 3.59
CA GLY A 191 9.72 -21.26 4.08
C GLY A 191 10.96 -20.43 3.75
N MET A 192 10.81 -19.15 3.39
CA MET A 192 11.92 -18.26 3.06
C MET A 192 12.53 -17.72 4.34
N ASP A 193 13.80 -18.04 4.56
CA ASP A 193 14.55 -17.53 5.71
C ASP A 193 15.87 -16.91 5.26
N PHE A 194 16.38 -15.95 6.02
CA PHE A 194 17.68 -15.32 5.75
C PHE A 194 18.83 -16.32 5.84
N SER A 195 18.66 -17.40 6.59
CA SER A 195 19.63 -18.50 6.69
C SER A 195 19.85 -19.26 5.37
N ASP A 196 18.90 -19.15 4.41
CA ASP A 196 19.06 -19.75 3.08
C ASP A 196 20.08 -19.00 2.21
N ILE A 197 20.48 -17.79 2.61
CA ILE A 197 21.45 -16.99 1.87
C ILE A 197 22.85 -17.39 2.35
N GLU A 198 23.59 -18.10 1.51
CA GLU A 198 24.95 -18.49 1.81
C GLU A 198 25.94 -17.38 1.47
N GLY A 199 26.91 -17.13 2.34
CA GLY A 199 27.86 -16.03 2.19
C GLY A 199 27.19 -14.65 2.17
N GLN A 200 27.69 -13.74 1.31
CA GLN A 200 27.07 -12.42 1.07
C GLN A 200 26.99 -11.51 2.32
N GLU A 201 27.93 -11.62 3.26
CA GLU A 201 27.86 -10.93 4.57
C GLU A 201 27.72 -9.41 4.44
N GLY A 202 28.39 -8.78 3.45
CA GLY A 202 28.27 -7.36 3.19
C GLY A 202 26.86 -6.96 2.71
N ALA A 203 26.25 -7.76 1.82
CA ALA A 203 24.90 -7.50 1.33
C ALA A 203 23.84 -7.78 2.41
N LYS A 204 24.02 -8.81 3.26
CA LYS A 204 23.18 -9.09 4.42
C LYS A 204 23.22 -7.94 5.43
N ARG A 205 24.42 -7.42 5.75
CA ARG A 205 24.60 -6.28 6.64
C ARG A 205 23.93 -5.03 6.07
N ALA A 206 24.11 -4.74 4.78
CA ALA A 206 23.43 -3.64 4.09
C ALA A 206 21.91 -3.78 4.14
N ALA A 207 21.38 -5.00 3.97
CA ALA A 207 19.96 -5.30 4.06
C ALA A 207 19.42 -5.08 5.49
N GLU A 208 20.14 -5.53 6.53
CA GLU A 208 19.78 -5.32 7.93
C GLU A 208 19.73 -3.83 8.29
N ILE A 209 20.74 -3.05 7.86
CA ILE A 209 20.74 -1.58 8.06
C ILE A 209 19.59 -0.93 7.30
N ALA A 210 19.37 -1.34 6.04
CA ALA A 210 18.31 -0.79 5.21
C ALA A 210 16.93 -1.01 5.85
N VAL A 211 16.65 -2.21 6.34
CA VAL A 211 15.39 -2.52 7.02
C VAL A 211 15.28 -1.80 8.36
N SER A 212 16.36 -1.74 9.15
CA SER A 212 16.36 -1.08 10.47
C SER A 212 16.04 0.42 10.40
N GLY A 213 16.46 1.10 9.34
CA GLY A 213 16.19 2.53 9.13
C GLY A 213 15.15 2.84 8.08
N PHE A 214 14.54 1.83 7.45
CA PHE A 214 13.65 1.98 6.30
C PHE A 214 14.30 2.75 5.15
N HIS A 215 15.56 2.40 4.83
CA HIS A 215 16.39 3.01 3.79
C HIS A 215 16.18 2.34 2.44
N ASN A 216 16.27 3.11 1.37
CA ASN A 216 16.23 2.58 0.01
C ASN A 216 17.55 1.87 -0.32
N LEU A 217 17.45 0.67 -0.89
CA LEU A 217 18.56 -0.25 -1.12
C LEU A 217 18.75 -0.55 -2.62
N LEU A 218 19.98 -0.47 -3.11
CA LEU A 218 20.39 -0.90 -4.44
C LEU A 218 21.41 -2.04 -4.35
N LEU A 219 21.07 -3.16 -4.96
CA LEU A 219 21.89 -4.37 -5.05
C LEU A 219 22.55 -4.43 -6.44
N ILE A 220 23.88 -4.41 -6.52
CA ILE A 220 24.61 -4.42 -7.78
C ILE A 220 25.50 -5.66 -7.83
N GLY A 221 25.44 -6.43 -8.90
CA GLY A 221 26.28 -7.61 -9.04
C GLY A 221 25.98 -8.42 -10.30
N PRO A 222 26.84 -9.38 -10.65
CA PRO A 222 26.65 -10.26 -11.80
C PRO A 222 25.30 -11.02 -11.76
N PRO A 223 24.82 -11.52 -12.90
CA PRO A 223 23.65 -12.39 -12.92
C PRO A 223 23.89 -13.66 -12.09
N GLY A 224 22.85 -14.18 -11.43
CA GLY A 224 22.92 -15.39 -10.62
C GLY A 224 23.60 -15.24 -9.25
N THR A 225 23.89 -14.02 -8.77
CA THR A 225 24.51 -13.80 -7.44
C THR A 225 23.52 -13.77 -6.27
N GLY A 226 22.25 -14.02 -6.49
CA GLY A 226 21.25 -14.09 -5.40
C GLY A 226 20.61 -12.76 -5.00
N LYS A 227 20.74 -11.67 -5.81
CA LYS A 227 20.11 -10.35 -5.55
C LYS A 227 18.62 -10.46 -5.29
N THR A 228 17.89 -11.13 -6.18
CA THR A 228 16.44 -11.36 -6.08
C THR A 228 16.10 -12.23 -4.86
N MET A 229 16.96 -13.21 -4.52
CA MET A 229 16.80 -14.07 -3.37
C MET A 229 16.91 -13.28 -2.06
N LEU A 230 17.88 -12.37 -1.96
CA LEU A 230 18.06 -11.46 -0.82
C LEU A 230 16.86 -10.51 -0.71
N ALA A 231 16.44 -9.88 -1.82
CA ALA A 231 15.33 -8.92 -1.82
C ALA A 231 14.02 -9.55 -1.33
N ARG A 232 13.69 -10.76 -1.80
CA ARG A 232 12.47 -11.49 -1.39
C ARG A 232 12.42 -11.83 0.10
N ARG A 233 13.58 -11.87 0.78
CA ARG A 233 13.68 -12.17 2.20
C ARG A 233 13.65 -10.93 3.10
N LEU A 234 13.73 -9.72 2.53
CA LEU A 234 13.63 -8.47 3.32
C LEU A 234 12.39 -8.41 4.22
N PRO A 235 11.18 -8.78 3.76
CA PRO A 235 10.00 -8.77 4.63
C PRO A 235 10.15 -9.67 5.86
N THR A 236 10.92 -10.77 5.76
CA THR A 236 11.07 -11.71 6.87
C THR A 236 11.88 -11.13 8.05
N ILE A 237 12.67 -10.10 7.81
CA ILE A 237 13.47 -9.41 8.84
C ILE A 237 12.88 -8.04 9.21
N MET A 238 11.83 -7.58 8.51
CA MET A 238 11.14 -6.34 8.87
C MET A 238 10.33 -6.52 10.17
N PRO A 239 10.18 -5.45 10.96
CA PRO A 239 9.31 -5.48 12.14
C PRO A 239 7.85 -5.67 11.73
N GLY A 240 7.07 -6.30 12.60
CA GLY A 240 5.63 -6.50 12.39
C GLY A 240 4.87 -5.19 12.18
N LEU A 241 3.70 -5.28 11.55
CA LEU A 241 2.81 -4.13 11.37
C LEU A 241 2.08 -3.80 12.67
N GLY A 242 2.01 -2.53 13.03
CA GLY A 242 1.09 -2.03 14.05
C GLY A 242 -0.37 -2.14 13.59
N PHE A 243 -1.32 -2.08 14.55
CA PHE A 243 -2.74 -2.23 14.21
C PHE A 243 -3.24 -1.18 13.22
N GLU A 244 -2.85 0.08 13.39
CA GLU A 244 -3.22 1.18 12.48
C GLU A 244 -2.60 0.98 11.09
N GLU A 245 -1.35 0.51 11.00
CA GLU A 245 -0.70 0.17 9.72
C GLU A 245 -1.45 -0.97 9.01
N LYS A 246 -1.88 -2.00 9.74
CA LYS A 246 -2.71 -3.11 9.20
C LYS A 246 -4.01 -2.59 8.62
N LEU A 247 -4.71 -1.71 9.32
CA LEU A 247 -5.95 -1.10 8.84
C LEU A 247 -5.73 -0.22 7.61
N GLU A 248 -4.67 0.58 7.58
CA GLU A 248 -4.31 1.42 6.44
C GLU A 248 -4.04 0.59 5.19
N LEU A 249 -3.25 -0.48 5.32
CA LEU A 249 -2.99 -1.43 4.25
C LEU A 249 -4.26 -2.15 3.80
N THR A 250 -5.02 -2.67 4.74
CA THR A 250 -6.28 -3.38 4.44
C THR A 250 -7.24 -2.48 3.67
N ARG A 251 -7.32 -1.19 4.02
CA ARG A 251 -8.12 -0.20 3.28
C ARG A 251 -7.67 -0.07 1.83
N ILE A 252 -6.36 0.01 1.57
CA ILE A 252 -5.79 0.11 0.22
C ILE A 252 -6.14 -1.16 -0.59
N TYR A 253 -5.92 -2.33 -0.02
CA TYR A 253 -6.18 -3.61 -0.68
C TYR A 253 -7.67 -3.88 -0.87
N SER A 254 -8.53 -3.42 0.05
CA SER A 254 -9.98 -3.44 -0.07
C SER A 254 -10.44 -2.65 -1.31
N ILE A 255 -9.96 -1.42 -1.47
CA ILE A 255 -10.27 -0.56 -2.62
C ILE A 255 -9.73 -1.15 -3.93
N ALA A 256 -8.57 -1.78 -3.89
CA ALA A 256 -7.99 -2.47 -5.04
C ALA A 256 -8.76 -3.75 -5.43
N GLY A 257 -9.62 -4.28 -4.55
CA GLY A 257 -10.31 -5.56 -4.73
C GLY A 257 -9.36 -6.76 -4.61
N LEU A 258 -8.33 -6.64 -3.77
CA LEU A 258 -7.26 -7.64 -3.61
C LEU A 258 -7.29 -8.31 -2.22
N LEU A 259 -8.33 -8.11 -1.43
CA LEU A 259 -8.47 -8.80 -0.16
C LEU A 259 -8.92 -10.25 -0.36
N SER A 260 -8.36 -11.15 0.45
CA SER A 260 -8.87 -12.51 0.57
C SER A 260 -10.16 -12.51 1.39
N ARG A 261 -11.15 -13.31 0.98
CA ARG A 261 -12.39 -13.54 1.76
C ARG A 261 -12.11 -14.25 3.08
N GLU A 262 -11.11 -15.12 3.11
CA GLU A 262 -10.73 -15.90 4.29
C GLU A 262 -9.96 -15.05 5.31
N HIS A 263 -9.02 -14.24 4.83
CA HIS A 263 -8.15 -13.38 5.61
C HIS A 263 -8.24 -11.93 5.13
N PRO A 264 -9.29 -11.21 5.52
CA PRO A 264 -9.49 -9.83 5.02
C PRO A 264 -8.55 -8.80 5.67
N LEU A 265 -7.80 -9.16 6.70
CA LEU A 265 -6.82 -8.27 7.33
C LEU A 265 -5.43 -8.52 6.74
N ILE A 266 -4.79 -7.47 6.25
CA ILE A 266 -3.38 -7.51 5.85
C ILE A 266 -2.53 -7.39 7.12
N ASP A 267 -1.87 -8.46 7.51
CA ASP A 267 -1.05 -8.56 8.72
C ASP A 267 0.46 -8.68 8.45
N GLU A 268 0.85 -8.85 7.21
CA GLU A 268 2.24 -8.89 6.74
C GLU A 268 2.59 -7.67 5.90
N ARG A 269 3.87 -7.26 5.94
CA ARG A 269 4.37 -6.17 5.10
C ARG A 269 4.37 -6.59 3.63
N PRO A 270 3.76 -5.81 2.72
CA PRO A 270 3.70 -6.15 1.32
C PRO A 270 5.09 -6.22 0.66
N PHE A 271 5.28 -7.21 -0.20
CA PHE A 271 6.40 -7.28 -1.14
C PHE A 271 5.85 -7.24 -2.56
N ARG A 272 6.06 -6.11 -3.24
CA ARG A 272 5.58 -5.91 -4.61
C ARG A 272 6.76 -5.92 -5.57
N SER A 273 6.68 -6.77 -6.58
CA SER A 273 7.75 -6.97 -7.57
C SER A 273 7.16 -6.89 -8.98
N PRO A 274 6.87 -5.68 -9.49
CA PRO A 274 6.38 -5.53 -10.84
C PRO A 274 7.43 -5.96 -11.85
N HIS A 275 6.98 -6.54 -12.96
CA HIS A 275 7.87 -6.88 -14.06
C HIS A 275 8.36 -5.61 -14.77
N HIS A 276 9.57 -5.60 -15.32
CA HIS A 276 10.16 -4.41 -15.97
C HIS A 276 9.35 -3.91 -17.19
N THR A 277 8.51 -4.75 -17.81
CA THR A 277 7.58 -4.36 -18.89
C THR A 277 6.31 -3.68 -18.39
N SER A 278 6.13 -3.52 -17.09
CA SER A 278 4.95 -2.87 -16.53
C SER A 278 4.84 -1.42 -16.99
N THR A 279 3.63 -1.03 -17.38
CA THR A 279 3.37 0.34 -17.84
C THR A 279 3.48 1.35 -16.69
N PRO A 280 3.80 2.63 -16.98
CA PRO A 280 3.80 3.69 -15.97
C PRO A 280 2.49 3.75 -15.17
N GLN A 281 1.36 3.46 -15.81
CA GLN A 281 0.05 3.44 -15.17
C GLN A 281 -0.12 2.25 -14.21
N ALA A 282 0.42 1.07 -14.53
CA ALA A 282 0.41 -0.07 -13.61
C ALA A 282 1.28 0.21 -12.37
N ILE A 283 2.40 0.90 -12.54
CA ILE A 283 3.33 1.26 -11.45
C ILE A 283 2.72 2.31 -10.52
N ALA A 284 2.27 3.45 -11.05
CA ALA A 284 1.78 4.57 -10.26
C ALA A 284 0.28 4.49 -9.90
N GLY A 285 -0.47 3.69 -10.63
CA GLY A 285 -1.92 3.70 -10.59
C GLY A 285 -2.53 4.66 -11.62
N GLY A 286 -3.84 4.68 -11.70
CA GLY A 286 -4.56 5.54 -12.63
C GLY A 286 -5.75 4.87 -13.28
N GLY A 287 -6.02 5.25 -14.52
CA GLY A 287 -7.22 4.87 -15.25
C GLY A 287 -8.26 5.98 -15.29
N ARG A 288 -9.43 5.71 -15.89
CA ARG A 288 -10.57 6.62 -15.90
C ARG A 288 -11.08 6.86 -14.48
N ASN A 289 -11.14 5.78 -13.70
CA ASN A 289 -11.39 5.77 -12.26
C ASN A 289 -10.07 5.37 -11.61
N PRO A 290 -9.31 6.32 -11.04
CA PRO A 290 -7.98 6.03 -10.54
C PRO A 290 -7.97 4.94 -9.45
N ARG A 291 -7.23 3.87 -9.72
CA ARG A 291 -7.00 2.76 -8.79
C ARG A 291 -5.56 2.77 -8.28
N PRO A 292 -5.30 2.20 -7.10
CA PRO A 292 -3.95 2.02 -6.59
C PRO A 292 -3.07 1.25 -7.59
N GLY A 293 -1.83 1.72 -7.80
CA GLY A 293 -0.80 1.00 -8.55
C GLY A 293 0.16 0.26 -7.62
N GLU A 294 1.19 -0.39 -8.20
CA GLU A 294 2.18 -1.18 -7.48
C GLU A 294 2.90 -0.40 -6.37
N ILE A 295 3.17 0.89 -6.59
CA ILE A 295 3.77 1.77 -5.58
C ILE A 295 2.87 1.89 -4.34
N THR A 296 1.57 2.10 -4.53
CA THR A 296 0.61 2.20 -3.43
C THR A 296 0.39 0.84 -2.76
N LEU A 297 0.37 -0.25 -3.54
CA LEU A 297 0.26 -1.61 -3.01
C LEU A 297 1.50 -2.04 -2.21
N ALA A 298 2.66 -1.39 -2.44
CA ALA A 298 3.88 -1.59 -1.66
C ALA A 298 3.93 -0.75 -0.37
N HIS A 299 2.90 0.04 -0.08
CA HIS A 299 2.86 0.91 1.11
C HIS A 299 3.19 0.15 2.39
N LYS A 300 4.00 0.73 3.29
CA LYS A 300 4.54 0.11 4.53
C LYS A 300 5.34 -1.20 4.32
N GLY A 301 5.67 -1.52 3.09
CA GLY A 301 6.41 -2.73 2.70
C GLY A 301 7.56 -2.42 1.75
N VAL A 302 7.85 -3.36 0.86
CA VAL A 302 8.97 -3.30 -0.09
C VAL A 302 8.45 -3.24 -1.52
N LEU A 303 8.91 -2.25 -2.28
CA LEU A 303 8.80 -2.22 -3.73
C LEU A 303 10.13 -2.72 -4.31
N PHE A 304 10.12 -3.88 -4.93
CA PHE A 304 11.30 -4.48 -5.53
C PHE A 304 11.31 -4.30 -7.05
N LEU A 305 12.38 -3.69 -7.57
CA LEU A 305 12.62 -3.53 -8.99
C LEU A 305 13.81 -4.39 -9.40
N ASP A 306 13.52 -5.57 -9.95
CA ASP A 306 14.56 -6.40 -10.54
C ASP A 306 14.94 -5.89 -11.93
N GLU A 307 16.21 -5.99 -12.30
CA GLU A 307 16.72 -5.46 -13.57
C GLU A 307 16.33 -3.97 -13.77
N MET A 308 16.51 -3.14 -12.75
CA MET A 308 16.06 -1.74 -12.73
C MET A 308 16.35 -0.95 -14.02
N PRO A 309 17.52 -1.08 -14.71
CA PRO A 309 17.79 -0.36 -15.95
C PRO A 309 16.92 -0.79 -17.15
N GLU A 310 16.19 -1.89 -17.05
CA GLU A 310 15.31 -2.39 -18.13
C GLU A 310 13.88 -1.86 -18.03
N PHE A 311 13.52 -1.19 -16.94
CA PHE A 311 12.24 -0.50 -16.81
C PHE A 311 12.15 0.69 -17.77
N PHE A 312 10.94 0.97 -18.24
CA PHE A 312 10.69 2.21 -18.97
C PHE A 312 11.14 3.42 -18.14
N ARG A 313 11.89 4.32 -18.76
CA ARG A 313 12.38 5.54 -18.10
C ARG A 313 11.25 6.34 -17.44
N ALA A 314 10.08 6.42 -18.10
CA ALA A 314 8.90 7.07 -17.55
C ALA A 314 8.43 6.43 -16.23
N SER A 315 8.47 5.09 -16.13
CA SER A 315 8.10 4.35 -14.90
C SER A 315 9.07 4.65 -13.76
N LEU A 316 10.38 4.72 -14.04
CA LEU A 316 11.38 5.07 -13.03
C LEU A 316 11.26 6.50 -12.54
N GLU A 317 11.00 7.46 -13.43
CA GLU A 317 10.83 8.88 -13.04
C GLU A 317 9.61 9.10 -12.14
N LEU A 318 8.55 8.29 -12.26
CA LEU A 318 7.38 8.35 -11.38
C LEU A 318 7.68 8.01 -9.92
N LEU A 319 8.76 7.27 -9.63
CA LEU A 319 9.17 6.94 -8.26
C LEU A 319 9.72 8.14 -7.49
N ARG A 320 10.18 9.20 -8.19
CA ARG A 320 10.89 10.32 -7.56
C ARG A 320 10.06 11.06 -6.53
N GLN A 321 8.80 11.35 -6.86
CA GLN A 321 7.90 12.05 -5.95
C GLN A 321 7.52 11.18 -4.75
N PRO A 322 7.01 9.95 -4.89
CA PRO A 322 6.60 9.15 -3.74
C PRO A 322 7.76 8.75 -2.81
N MET A 323 8.99 8.65 -3.31
CA MET A 323 10.16 8.42 -2.45
C MET A 323 10.44 9.61 -1.50
N GLU A 324 10.07 10.84 -1.85
CA GLU A 324 10.22 12.03 -1.00
C GLU A 324 8.94 12.35 -0.22
N ASP A 325 7.81 12.45 -0.93
CA ASP A 325 6.55 12.96 -0.36
C ASP A 325 5.70 11.86 0.31
N LYS A 326 6.05 10.58 0.09
CA LYS A 326 5.30 9.41 0.59
C LYS A 326 3.85 9.34 0.09
N VAL A 327 3.54 10.05 -0.98
CA VAL A 327 2.23 10.14 -1.63
C VAL A 327 2.40 10.19 -3.15
N ILE A 328 1.51 9.51 -3.87
CA ILE A 328 1.31 9.69 -5.31
C ILE A 328 0.07 10.55 -5.53
N GLN A 329 0.21 11.58 -6.37
CA GLN A 329 -0.90 12.41 -6.80
C GLN A 329 -1.25 12.12 -8.26
N ILE A 330 -2.51 11.78 -8.51
CA ILE A 330 -3.04 11.55 -9.85
C ILE A 330 -4.10 12.60 -10.16
N ALA A 331 -3.72 13.59 -10.99
CA ALA A 331 -4.65 14.61 -11.45
C ALA A 331 -5.50 14.08 -12.63
N ARG A 332 -6.80 14.29 -12.57
CA ARG A 332 -7.79 14.00 -13.62
C ARG A 332 -8.76 15.17 -13.74
N ALA A 333 -9.54 15.22 -14.82
CA ALA A 333 -10.58 16.22 -14.96
C ALA A 333 -11.65 16.14 -13.83
N SER A 334 -11.81 14.95 -13.23
CA SER A 334 -12.72 14.70 -12.11
C SER A 334 -12.16 15.08 -10.73
N GLY A 335 -10.90 15.47 -10.63
CA GLY A 335 -10.24 15.86 -9.37
C GLY A 335 -8.82 15.31 -9.23
N THR A 336 -8.21 15.63 -8.10
CA THR A 336 -6.88 15.11 -7.71
C THR A 336 -7.05 14.00 -6.69
N TYR A 337 -6.46 12.85 -6.98
CA TYR A 337 -6.49 11.65 -6.15
C TYR A 337 -5.13 11.45 -5.49
N ASN A 338 -5.13 11.31 -4.16
CA ASN A 338 -3.93 11.08 -3.37
C ASN A 338 -3.90 9.62 -2.93
N PHE A 339 -2.79 8.94 -3.21
CA PHE A 339 -2.56 7.55 -2.79
C PHE A 339 -1.33 7.50 -1.88
N PRO A 340 -1.40 6.88 -0.70
CA PRO A 340 -0.25 6.72 0.18
C PRO A 340 0.81 5.83 -0.48
N ALA A 341 2.07 6.18 -0.28
CA ALA A 341 3.21 5.57 -0.96
C ALA A 341 4.48 5.55 -0.08
N ASP A 342 4.32 5.25 1.21
CA ASP A 342 5.45 5.10 2.14
C ASP A 342 5.98 3.66 2.05
N PHE A 343 6.92 3.42 1.17
CA PHE A 343 7.53 2.12 0.91
C PHE A 343 9.06 2.21 0.97
N MET A 344 9.70 1.10 1.21
CA MET A 344 11.14 0.90 1.04
C MET A 344 11.40 0.45 -0.40
N LEU A 345 12.17 1.22 -1.18
CA LEU A 345 12.63 0.78 -2.48
C LEU A 345 13.79 -0.19 -2.31
N CYS A 346 13.66 -1.40 -2.84
CA CYS A 346 14.77 -2.30 -3.09
C CYS A 346 14.93 -2.46 -4.60
N ALA A 347 16.09 -2.19 -5.15
CA ALA A 347 16.35 -2.35 -6.56
C ALA A 347 17.54 -3.28 -6.79
N ALA A 348 17.51 -4.04 -7.87
CA ALA A 348 18.63 -4.88 -8.30
C ALA A 348 19.02 -4.52 -9.73
N MET A 349 20.33 -4.51 -9.99
CA MET A 349 20.86 -4.30 -11.33
C MET A 349 22.19 -5.04 -11.54
N ASN A 350 22.54 -5.24 -12.79
CA ASN A 350 23.87 -5.67 -13.16
C ASN A 350 24.81 -4.45 -13.30
N PRO A 351 26.12 -4.59 -13.17
CA PRO A 351 27.06 -3.48 -13.29
C PRO A 351 27.24 -3.00 -14.75
N CYS A 352 26.87 -3.81 -15.73
CA CYS A 352 26.96 -3.50 -17.17
C CYS A 352 25.98 -4.41 -17.96
N PRO A 353 25.78 -4.20 -19.27
CA PRO A 353 24.91 -5.07 -20.08
C PRO A 353 25.24 -6.56 -20.03
N CYS A 354 26.52 -6.94 -20.07
CA CYS A 354 26.93 -8.36 -19.96
C CYS A 354 26.95 -8.86 -18.51
N GLY A 355 26.94 -7.96 -17.51
CA GLY A 355 26.86 -8.28 -16.09
C GLY A 355 28.20 -8.53 -15.37
N TYR A 356 29.35 -8.46 -16.05
CA TYR A 356 30.63 -8.90 -15.47
C TYR A 356 31.62 -7.79 -15.15
N TYR A 357 31.31 -6.53 -15.44
CA TYR A 357 32.18 -5.41 -15.03
C TYR A 357 32.32 -5.38 -13.50
N PRO A 358 33.51 -5.11 -12.90
CA PRO A 358 34.77 -4.70 -13.51
C PRO A 358 35.72 -5.83 -13.93
N ASP A 359 35.31 -7.12 -13.90
CA ASP A 359 36.13 -8.23 -14.35
C ASP A 359 36.39 -8.17 -15.87
N LEU A 360 37.50 -7.55 -16.28
CA LEU A 360 37.87 -7.38 -17.67
C LEU A 360 38.13 -8.69 -18.41
N ASN A 361 38.33 -9.82 -17.72
CA ASN A 361 38.49 -11.13 -18.34
C ASN A 361 37.14 -11.69 -18.84
N ARG A 362 36.05 -11.29 -18.21
CA ARG A 362 34.68 -11.75 -18.52
C ARG A 362 33.81 -10.68 -19.16
N CYS A 363 34.10 -9.42 -18.89
CA CYS A 363 33.32 -8.30 -19.40
C CYS A 363 33.75 -7.97 -20.83
N THR A 364 32.80 -8.01 -21.76
CA THR A 364 32.99 -7.68 -23.17
C THR A 364 32.48 -6.27 -23.54
N CYS A 365 31.96 -5.52 -22.57
CA CYS A 365 31.34 -4.23 -22.79
C CYS A 365 32.39 -3.12 -22.95
N THR A 366 32.18 -2.25 -23.90
CA THR A 366 32.95 -1.00 -24.04
C THR A 366 32.57 0.00 -22.95
N ALA A 367 33.44 0.96 -22.67
CA ALA A 367 33.14 2.04 -21.71
C ALA A 367 31.89 2.83 -22.10
N GLY A 368 31.64 3.02 -23.41
CA GLY A 368 30.44 3.68 -23.92
C GLY A 368 29.14 2.89 -23.61
N GLU A 369 29.16 1.58 -23.78
CA GLU A 369 28.01 0.72 -23.47
C GLU A 369 27.72 0.69 -21.95
N ILE A 370 28.76 0.65 -21.12
CA ILE A 370 28.61 0.71 -19.65
C ILE A 370 27.97 2.06 -19.27
N THR A 371 28.51 3.17 -19.79
CA THR A 371 28.00 4.53 -19.51
C THR A 371 26.55 4.68 -19.97
N HIS A 372 26.22 4.17 -21.15
CA HIS A 372 24.85 4.20 -21.68
C HIS A 372 23.89 3.39 -20.80
N TYR A 373 24.29 2.18 -20.39
CA TYR A 373 23.51 1.30 -19.53
C TYR A 373 23.22 1.95 -18.17
N MET A 374 24.26 2.46 -17.50
CA MET A 374 24.12 3.19 -16.24
C MET A 374 23.31 4.46 -16.38
N GLY A 375 23.39 5.13 -17.53
CA GLY A 375 22.63 6.35 -17.86
C GLY A 375 21.14 6.15 -18.06
N LYS A 376 20.65 4.90 -18.18
CA LYS A 376 19.20 4.60 -18.19
C LYS A 376 18.51 5.01 -16.89
N ILE A 377 19.24 4.98 -15.77
CA ILE A 377 18.76 5.45 -14.47
C ILE A 377 19.20 6.90 -14.28
N SER A 378 18.24 7.77 -14.02
CA SER A 378 18.55 9.20 -13.83
C SER A 378 19.32 9.44 -12.52
N ARG A 379 20.27 10.38 -12.54
CA ARG A 379 20.99 10.80 -11.32
C ARG A 379 20.06 11.21 -10.18
N PRO A 380 18.97 12.00 -10.42
CA PRO A 380 18.04 12.34 -9.35
C PRO A 380 17.35 11.15 -8.70
N LEU A 381 17.18 10.01 -9.40
CA LEU A 381 16.64 8.80 -8.82
C LEU A 381 17.70 8.06 -8.00
N LEU A 382 18.93 7.90 -8.52
CA LEU A 382 20.06 7.35 -7.77
C LEU A 382 20.35 8.15 -6.50
N ASP A 383 20.24 9.46 -6.59
CA ASP A 383 20.36 10.35 -5.43
C ASP A 383 19.28 10.12 -4.36
N ARG A 384 18.26 9.31 -4.57
CA ARG A 384 17.23 8.90 -3.60
C ARG A 384 17.43 7.50 -3.02
N ILE A 385 18.45 6.80 -3.46
CA ILE A 385 18.86 5.52 -2.90
C ILE A 385 19.88 5.77 -1.79
N ASP A 386 19.62 5.29 -0.59
CA ASP A 386 20.43 5.58 0.59
C ASP A 386 21.64 4.65 0.68
N ILE A 387 21.46 3.37 0.35
CA ILE A 387 22.44 2.30 0.47
C ILE A 387 22.60 1.63 -0.90
N SER A 388 23.84 1.60 -1.41
CA SER A 388 24.21 0.82 -2.58
C SER A 388 25.29 -0.19 -2.20
N THR A 389 25.07 -1.48 -2.47
CA THR A 389 26.01 -2.53 -2.09
C THR A 389 26.27 -3.50 -3.24
N GLU A 390 27.50 -4.00 -3.29
CA GLU A 390 27.86 -5.09 -4.20
C GLU A 390 27.40 -6.43 -3.67
N VAL A 391 26.94 -7.28 -4.60
CA VAL A 391 26.56 -8.66 -4.36
C VAL A 391 27.50 -9.55 -5.19
N PRO A 392 28.67 -9.91 -4.65
CA PRO A 392 29.66 -10.68 -5.39
C PRO A 392 29.19 -12.12 -5.62
N PRO A 393 29.77 -12.85 -6.60
CA PRO A 393 29.54 -14.29 -6.76
C PRO A 393 29.93 -15.05 -5.49
N VAL A 394 29.12 -16.03 -5.10
CA VAL A 394 29.44 -16.92 -3.98
C VAL A 394 30.51 -17.94 -4.43
N SER A 395 31.57 -18.09 -3.66
CA SER A 395 32.62 -19.07 -3.97
C SER A 395 32.14 -20.50 -3.67
N PHE A 396 32.73 -21.49 -4.38
CA PHE A 396 32.44 -22.90 -4.14
C PHE A 396 32.70 -23.32 -2.67
N SER A 397 33.71 -22.77 -2.05
CA SER A 397 34.01 -23.03 -0.63
C SER A 397 32.92 -22.52 0.30
N GLN A 398 32.28 -21.37 0.00
CA GLN A 398 31.18 -20.84 0.79
C GLN A 398 29.90 -21.69 0.67
N LEU A 399 29.61 -22.23 -0.53
CA LEU A 399 28.50 -23.14 -0.77
C LEU A 399 28.63 -24.50 -0.07
N HIS A 400 29.88 -24.95 0.19
CA HIS A 400 30.14 -26.26 0.80
C HIS A 400 30.50 -26.20 2.29
N CYS A 401 30.63 -25.00 2.85
CA CYS A 401 30.99 -24.87 4.28
C CYS A 401 29.89 -25.33 5.25
N GLY A 402 28.68 -25.64 4.79
CA GLY A 402 27.58 -26.18 5.60
C GLY A 402 27.14 -25.27 6.78
N ARG A 403 27.68 -24.06 6.88
CA ARG A 403 27.27 -23.08 7.88
C ARG A 403 25.99 -22.42 7.41
N LYS A 404 24.85 -22.82 8.00
CA LYS A 404 23.62 -22.08 7.84
C LYS A 404 23.84 -20.63 8.28
N GLY A 405 23.39 -19.69 7.47
CA GLY A 405 23.38 -18.27 7.84
C GLY A 405 22.53 -18.02 9.11
N GLU A 406 22.57 -16.81 9.60
CA GLU A 406 21.72 -16.39 10.70
C GLU A 406 20.25 -16.40 10.25
N ASN A 407 19.33 -16.87 11.11
CA ASN A 407 17.92 -16.96 10.78
C ASN A 407 17.23 -15.59 10.84
N SER A 408 16.15 -15.44 10.06
CA SER A 408 15.35 -14.22 10.01
C SER A 408 14.86 -13.75 11.36
N ALA A 409 14.49 -14.66 12.27
CA ALA A 409 13.96 -14.31 13.58
C ALA A 409 15.00 -13.63 14.49
N ALA A 410 16.29 -14.04 14.41
CA ALA A 410 17.36 -13.41 15.16
C ALA A 410 17.65 -11.98 14.64
N ILE A 411 17.71 -11.82 13.32
CA ILE A 411 17.90 -10.51 12.69
C ILE A 411 16.72 -9.60 13.01
N ARG A 412 15.48 -10.07 12.88
CA ARG A 412 14.27 -9.32 13.20
C ARG A 412 14.28 -8.78 14.63
N LYS A 413 14.71 -9.57 15.63
CA LYS A 413 14.83 -9.10 17.01
C LYS A 413 15.77 -7.91 17.17
N ARG A 414 16.88 -7.86 16.42
CA ARG A 414 17.79 -6.71 16.42
C ARG A 414 17.14 -5.50 15.75
N VAL A 415 16.49 -5.71 14.62
CA VAL A 415 15.76 -4.66 13.90
C VAL A 415 14.65 -4.07 14.78
N GLU A 416 13.85 -4.89 15.46
CA GLU A 416 12.80 -4.43 16.39
C GLU A 416 13.37 -3.63 17.58
N LYS A 417 14.56 -4.01 18.08
CA LYS A 417 15.25 -3.23 19.12
C LYS A 417 15.62 -1.84 18.61
N VAL A 418 16.16 -1.75 17.40
CA VAL A 418 16.52 -0.48 16.76
C VAL A 418 15.28 0.37 16.50
N GLN A 419 14.18 -0.25 16.02
CA GLN A 419 12.92 0.45 15.78
C GLN A 419 12.39 1.09 17.07
N LYS A 420 12.40 0.38 18.20
CA LYS A 420 11.97 0.95 19.50
C LYS A 420 12.78 2.18 19.90
N ILE A 421 14.09 2.19 19.64
CA ILE A 421 14.94 3.37 19.88
C ILE A 421 14.49 4.55 19.03
N GLN A 422 14.15 4.28 17.75
CA GLN A 422 13.68 5.31 16.82
C GLN A 422 12.28 5.81 17.19
N GLU A 423 11.35 4.93 17.54
CA GLU A 423 10.00 5.28 17.98
C GLU A 423 10.04 6.20 19.22
N GLU A 424 10.87 5.90 20.22
CA GLU A 424 11.02 6.75 21.41
C GLU A 424 11.67 8.10 21.06
N ARG A 425 12.69 8.10 20.19
CA ARG A 425 13.38 9.32 19.73
C ARG A 425 12.44 10.25 18.95
N TYR A 426 11.55 9.72 18.14
CA TYR A 426 10.68 10.47 17.23
C TYR A 426 9.25 10.60 17.72
N LYS A 427 8.98 10.32 18.98
CA LYS A 427 7.64 10.30 19.56
C LYS A 427 6.83 11.58 19.32
N ASP A 428 7.51 12.74 19.30
CA ASP A 428 6.89 14.04 19.06
C ASP A 428 6.88 14.43 17.55
N GLU A 429 7.52 13.62 16.72
CA GLU A 429 7.64 13.88 15.29
C GLU A 429 6.85 12.80 14.53
N LYS A 430 6.08 13.10 13.55
CA LYS A 430 5.26 12.11 12.80
C LYS A 430 6.13 11.23 11.87
N ILE A 431 7.20 10.62 12.39
CA ILE A 431 8.12 9.72 11.67
C ILE A 431 8.47 8.53 12.57
N ASN A 432 8.71 7.38 11.96
CA ASN A 432 8.99 6.13 12.66
C ASN A 432 10.43 5.62 12.44
N PHE A 433 11.09 6.07 11.36
CA PHE A 433 12.39 5.53 10.95
C PHE A 433 13.38 6.64 10.59
N ASN A 434 14.67 6.37 10.77
CA ASN A 434 15.74 7.31 10.43
C ASN A 434 15.72 7.72 8.94
N GLY A 435 15.36 6.81 8.03
CA GLY A 435 15.23 7.10 6.61
C GLY A 435 14.20 8.20 6.29
N GLN A 436 13.19 8.39 7.17
CA GLN A 436 12.14 9.40 7.01
C GLN A 436 12.52 10.77 7.56
N LEU A 437 13.70 10.92 8.21
CA LEU A 437 14.15 12.21 8.75
C LEU A 437 14.17 13.29 7.67
N LYS A 438 13.55 14.43 7.97
CA LYS A 438 13.64 15.63 7.11
C LYS A 438 14.96 16.34 7.35
N SER A 439 15.46 17.05 6.34
CA SER A 439 16.75 17.79 6.44
C SER A 439 16.81 18.75 7.63
N SER A 440 15.68 19.37 7.98
CA SER A 440 15.57 20.28 9.13
C SER A 440 15.73 19.62 10.51
N LEU A 441 15.61 18.29 10.58
CA LEU A 441 15.69 17.52 11.82
C LEU A 441 17.02 16.78 12.00
N ILE A 442 17.88 16.80 10.97
CA ILE A 442 19.13 16.02 11.00
C ILE A 442 20.07 16.52 12.08
N ASP A 443 20.27 17.83 12.22
CA ASP A 443 21.15 18.40 13.23
C ASP A 443 20.68 18.08 14.65
N LYS A 444 19.37 17.99 14.86
CA LYS A 444 18.76 17.65 16.16
C LYS A 444 18.99 16.19 16.54
N PHE A 445 18.85 15.25 15.56
CA PHE A 445 18.78 13.81 15.83
C PHE A 445 20.02 13.01 15.41
N CYS A 446 20.96 13.66 14.72
CA CYS A 446 22.20 13.02 14.27
C CYS A 446 23.45 13.69 14.87
N PRO A 447 23.60 13.74 16.22
CA PRO A 447 24.77 14.35 16.84
C PRO A 447 26.04 13.57 16.48
N LEU A 448 27.09 14.31 16.10
CA LEU A 448 28.38 13.74 15.68
C LEU A 448 29.42 13.89 16.77
N THR A 449 30.29 12.89 16.90
CA THR A 449 31.55 13.06 17.64
C THR A 449 32.54 13.88 16.81
N ASP A 450 33.58 14.48 17.45
CA ASP A 450 34.63 15.22 16.74
C ASP A 450 35.34 14.38 15.67
N SER A 451 35.52 13.09 15.94
CA SER A 451 36.13 12.16 14.97
C SER A 451 35.24 11.94 13.76
N ALA A 452 33.92 11.80 13.95
CA ALA A 452 32.94 11.66 12.89
C ALA A 452 32.88 12.92 12.01
N SER A 453 32.81 14.10 12.66
CA SER A 453 32.78 15.40 11.97
C SER A 453 34.01 15.60 11.08
N ARG A 454 35.20 15.33 11.60
CA ARG A 454 36.46 15.43 10.84
C ARG A 454 36.53 14.44 9.68
N LEU A 455 36.06 13.20 9.87
CA LEU A 455 36.02 12.19 8.78
C LEU A 455 35.07 12.63 7.68
N LEU A 456 33.87 13.08 8.05
CA LEU A 456 32.85 13.53 7.11
C LEU A 456 33.32 14.75 6.30
N ALA A 457 33.97 15.74 6.95
CA ALA A 457 34.53 16.91 6.28
C ALA A 457 35.58 16.51 5.23
N ARG A 458 36.51 15.62 5.58
CA ARG A 458 37.53 15.11 4.65
C ARG A 458 36.91 14.35 3.47
N ALA A 459 35.85 13.55 3.72
CA ALA A 459 35.16 12.84 2.65
C ALA A 459 34.45 13.81 1.69
N PHE A 460 33.86 14.87 2.23
CA PHE A 460 33.18 15.91 1.45
C PHE A 460 34.16 16.67 0.52
N GLU A 461 35.35 17.01 1.00
CA GLU A 461 36.39 17.66 0.21
C GLU A 461 36.91 16.78 -0.94
N LYS A 462 37.03 15.45 -0.70
CA LYS A 462 37.57 14.52 -1.70
C LYS A 462 36.58 14.07 -2.76
N ILE A 463 35.30 13.92 -2.43
CA ILE A 463 34.29 13.22 -3.28
C ILE A 463 33.19 14.16 -3.77
N ALA A 464 33.32 15.48 -3.62
CA ALA A 464 32.35 16.47 -4.12
C ALA A 464 30.86 16.04 -3.95
N PHE A 465 30.47 15.59 -2.75
CA PHE A 465 29.11 15.17 -2.45
C PHE A 465 28.12 16.34 -2.54
N SER A 466 26.87 16.02 -2.93
CA SER A 466 25.77 17.00 -2.83
C SER A 466 25.28 17.11 -1.37
N ALA A 467 24.58 18.20 -1.04
CA ALA A 467 23.94 18.35 0.27
C ALA A 467 22.95 17.19 0.58
N ARG A 468 22.32 16.63 -0.46
CA ARG A 468 21.46 15.44 -0.31
C ARG A 468 22.27 14.21 0.12
N SER A 469 23.41 13.97 -0.50
CA SER A 469 24.31 12.87 -0.12
C SER A 469 24.78 12.99 1.33
N TYR A 470 25.10 14.22 1.77
CA TYR A 470 25.44 14.51 3.16
C TYR A 470 24.34 14.04 4.13
N HIS A 471 23.11 14.49 3.91
CA HIS A 471 21.99 14.12 4.79
C HIS A 471 21.74 12.62 4.82
N ARG A 472 21.94 11.91 3.71
CA ARG A 472 21.75 10.45 3.66
C ARG A 472 22.83 9.68 4.40
N ILE A 473 24.10 10.09 4.23
CA ILE A 473 25.19 9.50 4.98
C ILE A 473 24.89 9.60 6.48
N LEU A 474 24.39 10.75 6.94
CA LEU A 474 24.02 10.94 8.34
C LEU A 474 22.86 10.06 8.78
N LYS A 475 21.81 9.89 7.97
CA LYS A 475 20.69 9.01 8.27
C LYS A 475 21.11 7.54 8.39
N VAL A 476 21.93 7.08 7.45
CA VAL A 476 22.47 5.70 7.47
C VAL A 476 23.40 5.53 8.67
N ALA A 477 24.32 6.46 8.92
CA ALA A 477 25.22 6.43 10.08
C ALA A 477 24.44 6.47 11.41
N ARG A 478 23.31 7.23 11.48
CA ARG A 478 22.43 7.20 12.65
C ARG A 478 21.83 5.82 12.87
N THR A 479 21.40 5.15 11.81
CA THR A 479 20.86 3.78 11.89
C THR A 479 21.94 2.79 12.37
N ILE A 480 23.17 2.90 11.88
CA ILE A 480 24.29 2.05 12.32
C ILE A 480 24.57 2.29 13.79
N ALA A 481 24.62 3.55 14.25
CA ALA A 481 24.83 3.88 15.66
C ALA A 481 23.69 3.37 16.55
N ASP A 482 22.43 3.40 16.09
CA ASP A 482 21.29 2.82 16.80
C ASP A 482 21.40 1.30 16.95
N MET A 483 21.94 0.62 15.93
CA MET A 483 22.19 -0.83 15.97
C MET A 483 23.25 -1.20 16.99
N GLU A 484 24.22 -0.31 17.24
CA GLU A 484 25.26 -0.47 18.24
C GLU A 484 24.86 0.06 19.61
N GLY A 485 23.74 0.78 19.72
CA GLY A 485 23.22 1.37 20.96
C GLY A 485 23.93 2.66 21.36
N GLU A 486 24.57 3.34 20.42
CA GLU A 486 25.32 4.58 20.66
C GLU A 486 24.45 5.83 20.47
N GLU A 487 24.53 6.80 21.39
CA GLU A 487 23.77 8.05 21.30
C GLU A 487 24.35 8.99 20.24
N MET A 488 25.68 9.03 20.11
CA MET A 488 26.38 9.88 19.16
C MET A 488 26.93 9.06 17.98
N ILE A 489 26.90 9.66 16.80
CA ILE A 489 27.51 9.05 15.61
C ILE A 489 29.00 9.16 15.67
N ALA A 490 29.71 8.03 15.79
CA ALA A 490 31.15 7.93 15.82
C ALA A 490 31.77 7.84 14.41
N GLY A 491 33.11 7.98 14.32
CA GLY A 491 33.81 7.95 13.04
C GLY A 491 33.65 6.65 12.25
N HIS A 492 33.59 5.49 12.93
CA HIS A 492 33.38 4.20 12.26
C HIS A 492 31.98 4.06 11.64
N HIS A 493 30.93 4.62 12.28
CA HIS A 493 29.59 4.67 11.69
C HIS A 493 29.56 5.46 10.37
N ILE A 494 30.26 6.61 10.35
CA ILE A 494 30.45 7.39 9.12
C ILE A 494 31.23 6.60 8.07
N GLY A 495 32.30 5.89 8.49
CA GLY A 495 33.10 5.05 7.63
C GLY A 495 32.29 3.95 6.95
N GLU A 496 31.45 3.22 7.73
CA GLU A 496 30.54 2.21 7.19
C GLU A 496 29.51 2.83 6.25
N ALA A 497 28.86 3.94 6.63
CA ALA A 497 27.87 4.62 5.81
C ALA A 497 28.44 5.13 4.47
N LEU A 498 29.69 5.61 4.46
CA LEU A 498 30.41 6.00 3.26
C LEU A 498 30.69 4.83 2.32
N SER A 499 30.96 3.63 2.84
CA SER A 499 31.21 2.44 2.02
C SER A 499 30.00 2.05 1.16
N TYR A 500 28.80 2.38 1.58
CA TYR A 500 27.55 2.16 0.82
C TYR A 500 27.29 3.21 -0.26
N ARG A 501 28.20 4.17 -0.47
CA ARG A 501 28.12 5.21 -1.52
C ARG A 501 29.17 5.01 -2.64
N ALA A 502 29.82 3.87 -2.68
CA ALA A 502 30.92 3.59 -3.63
C ALA A 502 30.51 3.69 -5.12
N PHE A 503 29.21 3.64 -5.42
CA PHE A 503 28.66 3.80 -6.77
C PHE A 503 28.29 5.26 -7.15
N ASP A 504 28.50 6.22 -6.25
CA ASP A 504 28.34 7.63 -6.58
C ASP A 504 29.49 8.09 -7.52
N LYS A 505 29.17 8.11 -8.78
CA LYS A 505 29.71 8.94 -9.88
C LYS A 505 31.07 8.65 -10.49
N ASP A 506 32.13 8.33 -9.78
CA ASP A 506 33.47 8.38 -10.38
C ASP A 506 34.30 7.08 -10.25
N SER A 507 33.82 6.11 -9.51
CA SER A 507 34.49 4.84 -9.31
C SER A 507 34.22 3.79 -10.40
N VAL A 508 33.16 3.98 -11.20
CA VAL A 508 32.74 3.02 -12.24
C VAL A 508 33.45 3.26 -13.59
N ILE A 509 34.11 4.42 -13.77
CA ILE A 509 34.70 4.82 -15.06
C ILE A 509 36.21 5.18 -14.92
N LYS A 510 36.88 4.82 -13.82
CA LYS A 510 38.34 4.93 -13.70
C LYS A 510 39.03 3.61 -13.88
#